data_dfa8c18d1731700ba25631184bee102d
#
_entry.id   dfa8c18d1731700ba25631184bee102d
#
_cell.length_a   1.000
_cell.length_b   1.000
_cell.length_c   1.000
_cell.angle_alpha   90.00
_cell.angle_beta   90.00
_cell.angle_gamma   90.00
#
_symmetry.space_group_name_H-M   'P 1'
#
loop_
_entity.id
_entity.type
_entity.pdbx_description
1 polymer ?
#
loop_
_entity_poly.entity_id
_entity_poly.type
_entity_poly.pdbx_seq_one_letter_code
_entity_poly.pdbx_strand_id
1 'polypeptide(L)'
;MKRGIVVIWMVMSVTCLFAQFDPQISQYMYLPTAYNPAAVGEGDLMKVAGLHRMQMVGIKNAPMTTYFYFGSPFVIGKTRHGAGVKFMNDQYGLFYNQSLYAQYAYRQKIGKGYLSAGAEFGVSNIGFHGDSVNLDQLSGSEWHVSTDQAIPTGDMSGMGFDMSVGLYYTCPTWYVGASYSHVTKPYIEWRSQQAQTDNVMGVTLMGTLYVHGGYNWKLKHHKEFVMQPSIMMMTDFRSWDVTLTWMTEFKERYRWGLSYRIGSNVGVYLGIDIISGLALGYAYELPTSKLLLESYGSHELYLAYGFNILKPKRTNRYKSVRYL
;
A
#
# COMPACT_ATOMS: atom_id res chain seq x y z
N MET A 1 -14.71 14.20 38.71
CA MET A 1 -14.96 14.00 37.27
C MET A 1 -14.09 14.88 36.37
N LYS A 2 -13.95 16.19 36.55
CA LYS A 2 -13.12 17.06 35.69
C LYS A 2 -11.63 16.70 35.64
N ARG A 3 -11.04 16.23 36.73
CA ARG A 3 -9.61 15.81 36.79
C ARG A 3 -9.33 14.51 36.01
N GLY A 4 -10.28 13.58 35.92
CA GLY A 4 -10.15 12.35 35.13
C GLY A 4 -10.20 12.60 33.62
N ILE A 5 -11.00 13.57 33.19
CA ILE A 5 -11.09 13.97 31.77
C ILE A 5 -9.79 14.62 31.28
N VAL A 6 -9.17 15.44 32.13
CA VAL A 6 -7.87 16.08 31.81
C VAL A 6 -6.74 15.04 31.71
N VAL A 7 -6.73 14.02 32.56
CA VAL A 7 -5.74 12.93 32.48
C VAL A 7 -5.97 12.08 31.23
N ILE A 8 -7.22 11.80 30.84
CA ILE A 8 -7.53 11.10 29.58
C ILE A 8 -7.11 11.94 28.39
N TRP A 9 -7.35 13.26 28.40
CA TRP A 9 -6.88 14.18 27.36
C TRP A 9 -5.34 14.26 27.28
N MET A 10 -4.67 14.25 28.42
CA MET A 10 -3.20 14.28 28.51
C MET A 10 -2.55 12.96 28.06
N VAL A 11 -3.21 11.83 28.28
CA VAL A 11 -2.78 10.51 27.78
C VAL A 11 -3.04 10.37 26.27
N MET A 12 -4.09 11.00 25.74
CA MET A 12 -4.37 11.03 24.30
C MET A 12 -3.48 12.01 23.51
N SER A 13 -2.78 12.94 24.17
CA SER A 13 -1.87 13.89 23.52
C SER A 13 -0.43 13.44 23.45
N VAL A 14 -0.09 12.26 23.99
CA VAL A 14 1.26 11.73 23.91
C VAL A 14 1.36 10.80 22.70
N THR A 15 2.23 11.21 21.80
CA THR A 15 2.89 10.41 20.77
C THR A 15 2.31 10.50 19.35
N CYS A 16 2.63 11.56 18.66
CA CYS A 16 3.05 11.43 17.27
C CYS A 16 4.54 11.06 17.25
N LEU A 17 4.91 9.86 17.64
CA LEU A 17 6.22 9.31 17.34
C LEU A 17 6.08 8.58 16.01
N PHE A 18 6.84 9.03 15.03
CA PHE A 18 6.86 8.55 13.68
C PHE A 18 7.10 7.04 13.64
N ALA A 19 6.04 6.30 13.38
CA ALA A 19 6.16 4.93 12.93
C ALA A 19 6.48 4.95 11.44
N GLN A 20 7.46 4.19 11.02
CA GLN A 20 7.73 3.94 9.61
C GLN A 20 6.70 2.93 9.13
N PHE A 21 5.62 3.40 8.55
CA PHE A 21 4.68 2.55 7.82
C PHE A 21 5.19 2.29 6.41
N ASP A 22 4.77 1.16 5.86
CA ASP A 22 4.84 0.93 4.43
C ASP A 22 4.15 2.07 3.66
N PRO A 23 4.54 2.30 2.39
CA PRO A 23 3.92 3.33 1.58
C PRO A 23 2.41 3.16 1.49
N GLN A 24 1.70 4.24 1.73
CA GLN A 24 0.24 4.25 1.70
C GLN A 24 -0.24 4.41 0.26
N ILE A 25 -1.21 3.59 -0.14
CA ILE A 25 -1.91 3.70 -1.41
C ILE A 25 -3.31 4.24 -1.16
N SER A 26 -3.69 5.29 -1.90
CA SER A 26 -5.04 5.87 -1.82
C SER A 26 -6.09 4.90 -2.36
N GLN A 27 -5.79 4.24 -3.48
CA GLN A 27 -6.68 3.32 -4.19
C GLN A 27 -6.49 1.86 -3.72
N TYR A 28 -6.29 1.65 -2.41
CA TYR A 28 -6.04 0.32 -1.80
C TYR A 28 -7.10 -0.73 -2.16
N MET A 29 -8.35 -0.30 -2.37
CA MET A 29 -9.47 -1.18 -2.71
C MET A 29 -9.31 -1.84 -4.10
N TYR A 30 -8.51 -1.25 -5.01
CA TYR A 30 -8.26 -1.79 -6.35
C TYR A 30 -6.98 -2.62 -6.43
N LEU A 31 -6.10 -2.51 -5.44
CA LEU A 31 -4.86 -3.28 -5.35
C LEU A 31 -4.66 -3.90 -3.95
N PRO A 32 -5.59 -4.75 -3.47
CA PRO A 32 -5.49 -5.37 -2.14
C PRO A 32 -4.24 -6.25 -2.00
N THR A 33 -3.70 -6.76 -3.10
CA THR A 33 -2.45 -7.54 -3.14
C THR A 33 -1.20 -6.74 -2.77
N ALA A 34 -1.28 -5.40 -2.75
CA ALA A 34 -0.18 -4.57 -2.24
C ALA A 34 0.04 -4.79 -0.74
N TYR A 35 -1.05 -5.05 0.00
CA TYR A 35 -1.03 -5.18 1.46
C TYR A 35 -1.29 -6.61 1.95
N ASN A 36 -2.10 -7.39 1.21
CA ASN A 36 -2.53 -8.70 1.65
C ASN A 36 -2.24 -9.78 0.59
N PRO A 37 -1.26 -10.66 0.82
CA PRO A 37 -0.93 -11.71 -0.14
C PRO A 37 -2.05 -12.72 -0.36
N ALA A 38 -3.00 -12.86 0.57
CA ALA A 38 -4.15 -13.75 0.41
C ALA A 38 -5.16 -13.29 -0.67
N ALA A 39 -5.03 -12.04 -1.16
CA ALA A 39 -5.85 -11.52 -2.25
C ALA A 39 -5.32 -11.90 -3.64
N VAL A 40 -4.12 -12.50 -3.75
CA VAL A 40 -3.54 -12.90 -5.04
C VAL A 40 -4.42 -13.93 -5.73
N GLY A 41 -4.64 -13.74 -7.04
CA GLY A 41 -5.50 -14.63 -7.83
C GLY A 41 -7.00 -14.49 -7.50
N GLU A 42 -7.43 -13.37 -6.92
CA GLU A 42 -8.86 -13.09 -6.77
C GLU A 42 -9.52 -12.89 -8.15
N GLY A 43 -10.69 -13.48 -8.34
CA GLY A 43 -11.39 -13.48 -9.62
C GLY A 43 -11.00 -14.64 -10.54
N ASP A 44 -11.29 -14.49 -11.82
CA ASP A 44 -11.06 -15.52 -12.85
C ASP A 44 -10.05 -15.05 -13.93
N LEU A 45 -9.57 -13.82 -13.83
CA LEU A 45 -8.66 -13.21 -14.79
C LEU A 45 -7.24 -13.13 -14.24
N MET A 46 -6.26 -13.31 -15.11
CA MET A 46 -4.90 -12.84 -14.86
C MET A 46 -4.93 -11.33 -14.82
N LYS A 47 -4.17 -10.72 -13.91
CA LYS A 47 -4.16 -9.28 -13.70
C LYS A 47 -2.74 -8.74 -13.74
N VAL A 48 -2.53 -7.71 -14.56
CA VAL A 48 -1.39 -6.81 -14.48
C VAL A 48 -1.90 -5.49 -13.92
N ALA A 49 -1.20 -4.90 -12.98
CA ALA A 49 -1.52 -3.57 -12.48
C ALA A 49 -0.25 -2.76 -12.23
N GLY A 50 -0.36 -1.46 -12.49
CA GLY A 50 0.64 -0.46 -12.12
C GLY A 50 -0.02 0.66 -11.33
N LEU A 51 0.69 1.19 -10.36
CA LEU A 51 0.27 2.33 -9.58
C LEU A 51 1.47 3.24 -9.35
N HIS A 52 1.27 4.53 -9.55
CA HIS A 52 2.27 5.55 -9.26
C HIS A 52 1.65 6.64 -8.40
N ARG A 53 2.29 6.93 -7.27
CA ARG A 53 1.86 7.92 -6.31
C ARG A 53 2.96 8.94 -6.07
N MET A 54 2.61 10.21 -6.20
CA MET A 54 3.41 11.36 -5.83
C MET A 54 2.75 12.04 -4.63
N GLN A 55 3.39 12.03 -3.48
CA GLN A 55 2.84 12.65 -2.28
C GLN A 55 3.33 14.10 -2.16
N MET A 56 2.49 14.97 -1.62
CA MET A 56 2.84 16.37 -1.27
C MET A 56 3.63 17.08 -2.38
N VAL A 57 3.08 17.06 -3.61
CA VAL A 57 3.69 17.68 -4.79
C VAL A 57 4.00 19.16 -4.50
N GLY A 58 5.18 19.62 -4.93
CA GLY A 58 5.70 20.96 -4.65
C GLY A 58 6.75 21.00 -3.53
N ILE A 59 6.80 19.97 -2.68
CA ILE A 59 7.84 19.83 -1.65
C ILE A 59 9.03 19.07 -2.25
N LYS A 60 10.24 19.60 -2.06
CA LYS A 60 11.47 18.94 -2.53
C LYS A 60 11.66 17.59 -1.85
N ASN A 61 12.02 16.57 -2.63
CA ASN A 61 12.23 15.19 -2.15
C ASN A 61 11.00 14.58 -1.45
N ALA A 62 9.79 15.03 -1.81
CA ALA A 62 8.55 14.45 -1.33
C ALA A 62 8.41 12.97 -1.74
N PRO A 63 7.72 12.14 -0.95
CA PRO A 63 7.63 10.72 -1.23
C PRO A 63 7.02 10.39 -2.58
N MET A 64 7.62 9.41 -3.29
CA MET A 64 7.12 8.85 -4.53
C MET A 64 7.13 7.34 -4.45
N THR A 65 5.98 6.72 -4.70
CA THR A 65 5.81 5.28 -4.64
C THR A 65 5.32 4.73 -5.96
N THR A 66 5.96 3.67 -6.43
CA THR A 66 5.55 2.94 -7.64
C THR A 66 5.34 1.48 -7.30
N TYR A 67 4.20 0.93 -7.71
CA TYR A 67 3.88 -0.50 -7.62
C TYR A 67 3.67 -1.09 -8.99
N PHE A 68 4.20 -2.31 -9.18
CA PHE A 68 3.83 -3.20 -10.27
C PHE A 68 3.39 -4.54 -9.70
N TYR A 69 2.32 -5.05 -10.24
CA TYR A 69 1.75 -6.32 -9.85
C TYR A 69 1.39 -7.15 -11.06
N PHE A 70 1.72 -8.43 -11.01
CA PHE A 70 1.21 -9.45 -11.89
C PHE A 70 0.69 -10.62 -11.06
N GLY A 71 -0.50 -11.11 -11.36
CA GLY A 71 -1.04 -12.28 -10.67
C GLY A 71 -2.00 -13.07 -11.53
N SER A 72 -2.06 -14.36 -11.24
CA SER A 72 -2.89 -15.33 -11.96
C SER A 72 -3.63 -16.23 -11.00
N PRO A 73 -4.94 -16.41 -11.17
CA PRO A 73 -5.68 -17.52 -10.58
C PRO A 73 -5.38 -18.80 -11.35
N PHE A 74 -5.35 -19.94 -10.65
CA PHE A 74 -5.26 -21.26 -11.25
C PHE A 74 -5.99 -22.30 -10.39
N VAL A 75 -6.18 -23.49 -10.92
CA VAL A 75 -6.91 -24.57 -10.25
C VAL A 75 -6.03 -25.81 -10.19
N ILE A 76 -5.86 -26.36 -8.99
CA ILE A 76 -5.22 -27.66 -8.77
C ILE A 76 -6.28 -28.60 -8.21
N GLY A 77 -6.61 -29.64 -8.97
CA GLY A 77 -7.68 -30.57 -8.61
C GLY A 77 -9.04 -29.84 -8.52
N LYS A 78 -9.60 -29.71 -7.31
CA LYS A 78 -10.88 -29.05 -7.05
C LYS A 78 -10.72 -27.70 -6.31
N THR A 79 -9.50 -27.30 -6.01
CA THR A 79 -9.20 -26.10 -5.22
C THR A 79 -8.70 -24.96 -6.09
N ARG A 80 -9.02 -23.74 -5.71
CA ARG A 80 -8.53 -22.53 -6.35
C ARG A 80 -7.28 -22.03 -5.65
N HIS A 81 -6.35 -21.55 -6.43
CA HIS A 81 -5.08 -20.99 -5.98
C HIS A 81 -4.82 -19.68 -6.71
N GLY A 82 -3.96 -18.86 -6.13
CA GLY A 82 -3.42 -17.67 -6.77
C GLY A 82 -1.91 -17.64 -6.63
N ALA A 83 -1.23 -17.17 -7.66
CA ALA A 83 0.19 -16.85 -7.61
C ALA A 83 0.43 -15.50 -8.27
N GLY A 84 1.42 -14.77 -7.78
CA GLY A 84 1.74 -13.45 -8.32
C GLY A 84 3.11 -12.96 -7.91
N VAL A 85 3.48 -11.85 -8.51
CA VAL A 85 4.70 -11.11 -8.20
C VAL A 85 4.33 -9.65 -7.99
N LYS A 86 4.91 -9.04 -6.96
CA LYS A 86 4.76 -7.63 -6.60
C LYS A 86 6.14 -6.98 -6.57
N PHE A 87 6.28 -5.88 -7.26
CA PHE A 87 7.43 -4.99 -7.19
C PHE A 87 6.99 -3.65 -6.62
N MET A 88 7.77 -3.11 -5.71
CA MET A 88 7.57 -1.77 -5.15
C MET A 88 8.89 -1.01 -5.21
N ASN A 89 8.81 0.27 -5.61
CA ASN A 89 9.88 1.24 -5.45
C ASN A 89 9.30 2.46 -4.73
N ASP A 90 9.81 2.72 -3.55
CA ASP A 90 9.43 3.86 -2.72
C ASP A 90 10.64 4.73 -2.46
N GLN A 91 10.47 6.04 -2.66
CA GLN A 91 11.51 7.05 -2.44
C GLN A 91 10.95 8.11 -1.50
N TYR A 92 11.66 8.44 -0.45
CA TYR A 92 11.27 9.46 0.52
C TYR A 92 12.49 10.17 1.10
N GLY A 93 12.56 11.48 0.88
CA GLY A 93 13.75 12.23 1.23
C GLY A 93 14.98 11.77 0.44
N LEU A 94 15.98 11.30 1.17
CA LEU A 94 17.20 10.71 0.61
C LEU A 94 17.19 9.18 0.68
N PHE A 95 16.11 8.58 1.18
CA PHE A 95 15.98 7.13 1.32
C PHE A 95 15.21 6.54 0.15
N TYR A 96 15.51 5.29 -0.18
CA TYR A 96 14.72 4.48 -1.08
C TYR A 96 14.52 3.07 -0.54
N ASN A 97 13.40 2.47 -0.89
CA ASN A 97 13.07 1.08 -0.61
C ASN A 97 12.57 0.42 -1.89
N GLN A 98 13.33 -0.55 -2.39
CA GLN A 98 12.97 -1.35 -3.55
C GLN A 98 12.70 -2.77 -3.08
N SER A 99 11.53 -3.30 -3.35
CA SER A 99 11.18 -4.65 -2.91
C SER A 99 10.54 -5.47 -4.03
N LEU A 100 10.85 -6.75 -4.01
CA LEU A 100 10.31 -7.74 -4.94
C LEU A 100 9.82 -8.95 -4.15
N TYR A 101 8.53 -9.27 -4.29
CA TYR A 101 7.89 -10.37 -3.59
C TYR A 101 7.19 -11.32 -4.55
N ALA A 102 7.33 -12.61 -4.29
CA ALA A 102 6.49 -13.66 -4.86
C ALA A 102 5.34 -13.95 -3.88
N GLN A 103 4.14 -13.99 -4.39
CA GLN A 103 2.90 -14.19 -3.61
C GLN A 103 2.24 -15.51 -3.99
N TYR A 104 1.69 -16.19 -2.99
CA TYR A 104 0.88 -17.37 -3.18
C TYR A 104 -0.31 -17.36 -2.23
N ALA A 105 -1.48 -17.79 -2.72
CA ALA A 105 -2.68 -17.99 -1.90
C ALA A 105 -3.39 -19.30 -2.22
N TYR A 106 -3.81 -19.97 -1.18
CA TYR A 106 -4.75 -21.10 -1.22
C TYR A 106 -6.16 -20.59 -0.96
N ARG A 107 -7.14 -20.99 -1.79
CA ARG A 107 -8.51 -20.46 -1.75
C ARG A 107 -9.53 -21.58 -1.62
N GLN A 108 -10.19 -21.64 -0.48
CA GLN A 108 -11.22 -22.61 -0.17
C GLN A 108 -12.62 -21.99 -0.26
N LYS A 109 -13.53 -22.62 -0.97
CA LYS A 109 -14.93 -22.19 -1.00
C LYS A 109 -15.58 -22.45 0.35
N ILE A 110 -16.12 -21.39 0.98
CA ILE A 110 -16.85 -21.46 2.25
C ILE A 110 -18.14 -20.65 2.09
N GLY A 111 -19.28 -21.33 2.20
CA GLY A 111 -20.59 -20.71 2.02
C GLY A 111 -20.76 -20.10 0.62
N LYS A 112 -21.10 -18.80 0.58
CA LYS A 112 -21.29 -18.04 -0.68
C LYS A 112 -20.02 -17.41 -1.22
N GLY A 113 -18.88 -17.56 -0.52
CA GLY A 113 -17.62 -16.90 -0.85
C GLY A 113 -16.43 -17.85 -0.83
N TYR A 114 -15.24 -17.26 -0.79
CA TYR A 114 -13.96 -17.94 -0.70
C TYR A 114 -13.16 -17.36 0.47
N LEU A 115 -12.68 -18.25 1.34
CA LEU A 115 -11.64 -17.94 2.30
C LEU A 115 -10.29 -18.25 1.66
N SER A 116 -9.40 -17.28 1.69
CA SER A 116 -8.04 -17.41 1.16
C SER A 116 -7.03 -17.24 2.30
N ALA A 117 -6.02 -18.10 2.32
CA ALA A 117 -4.82 -17.93 3.14
C ALA A 117 -3.64 -17.74 2.20
N GLY A 118 -2.85 -16.72 2.43
CA GLY A 118 -1.75 -16.36 1.54
C GLY A 118 -0.47 -16.02 2.29
N ALA A 119 0.63 -16.19 1.58
CA ALA A 119 1.95 -15.76 2.01
C ALA A 119 2.69 -15.09 0.86
N GLU A 120 3.60 -14.20 1.20
CA GLU A 120 4.57 -13.66 0.25
C GLU A 120 5.97 -13.76 0.84
N PHE A 121 6.92 -13.94 -0.07
CA PHE A 121 8.35 -14.04 0.23
C PHE A 121 9.09 -13.16 -0.75
N GLY A 122 10.08 -12.43 -0.26
CA GLY A 122 10.83 -11.55 -1.13
C GLY A 122 12.05 -10.94 -0.49
N VAL A 123 12.56 -9.97 -1.18
CA VAL A 123 13.72 -9.19 -0.74
C VAL A 123 13.38 -7.71 -0.78
N SER A 124 13.86 -6.98 0.21
CA SER A 124 13.81 -5.52 0.26
C SER A 124 15.23 -4.97 0.27
N ASN A 125 15.52 -4.08 -0.65
CA ASN A 125 16.76 -3.31 -0.75
C ASN A 125 16.47 -1.88 -0.29
N ILE A 126 17.01 -1.50 0.86
CA ILE A 126 16.84 -0.16 1.42
C ILE A 126 18.18 0.55 1.37
N GLY A 127 18.15 1.77 0.87
CA GLY A 127 19.37 2.57 0.76
C GLY A 127 19.16 4.03 1.05
N PHE A 128 20.27 4.72 1.07
CA PHE A 128 20.40 6.14 1.34
C PHE A 128 21.34 6.79 0.34
N HIS A 129 20.89 7.88 -0.30
CA HIS A 129 21.68 8.67 -1.24
C HIS A 129 22.55 9.69 -0.51
N GLY A 130 23.69 9.23 0.02
CA GLY A 130 24.62 10.07 0.77
C GLY A 130 25.32 11.10 -0.10
N ASP A 131 25.55 10.84 -1.38
CA ASP A 131 26.12 11.79 -2.33
C ASP A 131 25.24 13.03 -2.55
N SER A 132 23.95 12.94 -2.23
CA SER A 132 22.99 14.05 -2.31
C SER A 132 22.98 14.95 -1.07
N VAL A 133 23.72 14.60 -0.03
CA VAL A 133 23.88 15.44 1.18
C VAL A 133 24.84 16.58 0.87
N ASN A 134 24.32 17.79 0.70
CA ASN A 134 25.13 18.96 0.46
C ASN A 134 25.62 19.56 1.79
N LEU A 135 26.78 19.14 2.23
CA LEU A 135 27.42 19.62 3.46
C LEU A 135 27.88 21.08 3.35
N ASP A 136 28.14 21.58 2.12
CA ASP A 136 28.60 22.97 1.89
C ASP A 136 27.53 24.00 2.22
N GLN A 137 26.25 23.67 2.11
CA GLN A 137 25.15 24.57 2.51
C GLN A 137 24.96 24.65 4.03
N LEU A 138 25.48 23.70 4.79
CA LEU A 138 25.47 23.70 6.25
C LEU A 138 26.66 24.47 6.85
N SER A 139 27.69 24.74 6.05
CA SER A 139 28.92 25.39 6.47
C SER A 139 28.81 26.93 6.70
N GLY A 140 27.64 27.52 6.43
CA GLY A 140 27.35 28.94 6.72
C GLY A 140 27.04 29.27 8.18
N SER A 141 26.92 28.29 9.06
CA SER A 141 26.82 28.48 10.52
C SER A 141 28.18 28.18 11.16
N GLU A 142 28.52 28.90 12.22
CA GLU A 142 29.81 28.82 12.98
C GLU A 142 30.14 27.42 13.53
N TRP A 143 29.37 26.41 13.19
CA TRP A 143 29.56 24.99 13.53
C TRP A 143 30.18 24.27 12.35
N HIS A 144 31.46 23.94 12.46
CA HIS A 144 32.20 23.13 11.50
C HIS A 144 31.66 21.72 11.41
N VAL A 145 30.62 21.52 10.60
CA VAL A 145 30.00 20.20 10.36
C VAL A 145 30.72 19.36 9.29
N SER A 146 31.83 19.92 8.72
CA SER A 146 32.57 19.30 7.62
C SER A 146 33.24 17.93 7.97
N THR A 147 33.10 17.44 9.21
CA THR A 147 33.80 16.24 9.66
C THR A 147 32.93 15.37 10.60
N ASP A 148 31.60 15.48 10.54
CA ASP A 148 30.77 14.55 11.33
C ASP A 148 30.82 13.16 10.67
N GLN A 149 31.60 12.27 11.28
CA GLN A 149 31.74 10.87 10.84
C GLN A 149 30.42 10.07 10.96
N ALA A 150 29.39 10.62 11.59
CA ALA A 150 28.06 10.00 11.69
C ALA A 150 27.22 10.22 10.41
N ILE A 151 27.60 11.20 9.56
CA ILE A 151 26.91 11.44 8.29
C ILE A 151 27.61 10.65 7.19
N PRO A 152 26.95 9.66 6.57
CA PRO A 152 27.56 8.90 5.48
C PRO A 152 27.83 9.81 4.28
N THR A 153 29.07 9.86 3.84
CA THR A 153 29.48 10.51 2.59
C THR A 153 29.50 9.46 1.49
N GLY A 154 28.41 9.28 0.78
CA GLY A 154 28.29 8.31 -0.29
C GLY A 154 27.02 7.47 -0.20
N ASP A 155 26.65 6.87 -1.31
CA ASP A 155 25.47 6.00 -1.39
C ASP A 155 25.69 4.71 -0.58
N MET A 156 24.70 4.39 0.24
CA MET A 156 24.70 3.19 1.06
C MET A 156 23.43 2.39 0.80
N SER A 157 23.54 1.08 0.79
CA SER A 157 22.38 0.20 0.67
C SER A 157 22.61 -1.13 1.35
N GLY A 158 21.52 -1.80 1.63
CA GLY A 158 21.51 -3.15 2.16
C GLY A 158 20.27 -3.91 1.72
N MET A 159 20.39 -5.24 1.68
CA MET A 159 19.31 -6.12 1.26
C MET A 159 18.94 -7.07 2.39
N GLY A 160 17.63 -7.28 2.59
CA GLY A 160 17.10 -8.20 3.57
C GLY A 160 16.02 -9.10 2.98
N PHE A 161 15.94 -10.34 3.48
CA PHE A 161 14.84 -11.25 3.18
C PHE A 161 13.64 -10.90 4.04
N ASP A 162 12.46 -10.87 3.42
CA ASP A 162 11.23 -10.52 4.09
C ASP A 162 10.08 -11.45 3.73
N MET A 163 9.11 -11.54 4.65
CA MET A 163 7.95 -12.40 4.54
C MET A 163 6.71 -11.72 5.11
N SER A 164 5.56 -11.92 4.45
CA SER A 164 4.25 -11.51 4.97
C SER A 164 3.23 -12.63 4.85
N VAL A 165 2.22 -12.60 5.69
CA VAL A 165 1.13 -13.58 5.70
C VAL A 165 -0.21 -12.87 5.75
N GLY A 166 -1.27 -13.52 5.25
CA GLY A 166 -2.60 -12.93 5.27
C GLY A 166 -3.72 -13.93 5.17
N LEU A 167 -4.88 -13.45 5.58
CA LEU A 167 -6.18 -14.09 5.40
C LEU A 167 -7.10 -13.11 4.66
N TYR A 168 -7.92 -13.65 3.77
CA TYR A 168 -8.85 -12.84 3.00
C TYR A 168 -10.12 -13.63 2.70
N TYR A 169 -11.27 -13.10 3.10
CA TYR A 169 -12.57 -13.66 2.74
C TYR A 169 -13.28 -12.72 1.78
N THR A 170 -13.77 -13.27 0.68
CA THR A 170 -14.51 -12.52 -0.32
C THR A 170 -15.77 -13.25 -0.72
N CYS A 171 -16.86 -12.52 -0.84
CA CYS A 171 -18.14 -13.00 -1.38
C CYS A 171 -18.72 -11.92 -2.33
N PRO A 172 -19.81 -12.18 -3.06
CA PRO A 172 -20.33 -11.22 -4.05
C PRO A 172 -20.74 -9.86 -3.51
N THR A 173 -20.96 -9.73 -2.19
CA THR A 173 -21.49 -8.50 -1.56
C THR A 173 -20.49 -7.80 -0.67
N TRP A 174 -19.53 -8.50 -0.08
CA TRP A 174 -18.54 -7.91 0.83
C TRP A 174 -17.24 -8.70 0.85
N TYR A 175 -16.22 -8.07 1.33
CA TYR A 175 -14.93 -8.71 1.59
C TYR A 175 -14.34 -8.18 2.90
N VAL A 176 -13.49 -9.00 3.51
CA VAL A 176 -12.65 -8.62 4.65
C VAL A 176 -11.32 -9.33 4.56
N GLY A 177 -10.27 -8.64 4.91
CA GLY A 177 -8.91 -9.18 4.94
C GLY A 177 -8.14 -8.68 6.13
N ALA A 178 -7.22 -9.52 6.60
CA ALA A 178 -6.21 -9.16 7.57
C ALA A 178 -4.88 -9.76 7.12
N SER A 179 -3.80 -8.98 7.26
CA SER A 179 -2.44 -9.43 6.91
C SER A 179 -1.42 -8.81 7.85
N TYR A 180 -0.32 -9.50 8.01
CA TYR A 180 0.81 -9.03 8.78
C TYR A 180 2.05 -9.06 7.90
N SER A 181 2.57 -7.89 7.58
CA SER A 181 3.78 -7.70 6.80
C SER A 181 5.01 -7.65 7.69
N HIS A 182 6.17 -7.92 7.08
CA HIS A 182 7.47 -7.91 7.76
C HIS A 182 7.52 -8.83 8.97
N VAL A 183 7.02 -10.07 8.81
CA VAL A 183 7.01 -11.11 9.87
C VAL A 183 8.42 -11.37 10.39
N THR A 184 9.40 -11.38 9.49
CA THR A 184 10.81 -11.61 9.80
C THR A 184 11.49 -10.44 10.48
N LYS A 185 10.90 -9.22 10.43
CA LYS A 185 11.46 -7.97 10.93
C LYS A 185 12.95 -7.83 10.57
N PRO A 186 13.30 -7.90 9.27
CA PRO A 186 14.69 -7.96 8.90
C PRO A 186 15.43 -6.69 9.32
N TYR A 187 16.58 -6.86 9.96
CA TYR A 187 17.53 -5.77 10.14
C TYR A 187 18.41 -5.71 8.90
N ILE A 188 18.36 -4.60 8.19
CA ILE A 188 19.07 -4.38 6.93
C ILE A 188 20.26 -3.49 7.23
N GLU A 189 21.46 -4.08 7.20
CA GLU A 189 22.71 -3.35 7.36
C GLU A 189 23.06 -2.62 6.06
N TRP A 190 23.36 -1.35 6.16
CA TRP A 190 23.84 -0.54 5.05
C TRP A 190 25.36 -0.62 4.94
N ARG A 191 25.83 -0.93 3.78
CA ARG A 191 27.25 -0.97 3.46
C ARG A 191 27.56 0.09 2.42
N SER A 192 28.54 0.95 2.73
CA SER A 192 29.08 1.88 1.75
C SER A 192 30.00 1.14 0.79
N GLN A 193 29.89 1.44 -0.49
CA GLN A 193 30.86 0.96 -1.49
C GLN A 193 32.19 1.70 -1.42
N GLN A 194 32.28 2.81 -0.71
CA GLN A 194 33.45 3.71 -0.70
C GLN A 194 34.05 3.97 0.69
N ALA A 195 33.38 3.61 1.78
CA ALA A 195 33.86 3.94 3.12
C ALA A 195 34.73 2.81 3.72
N GLN A 196 35.95 3.20 4.15
CA GLN A 196 36.83 2.38 4.98
C GLN A 196 36.48 2.42 6.47
N THR A 197 35.30 2.89 6.85
CA THR A 197 34.89 3.04 8.25
C THR A 197 33.96 1.92 8.67
N ASP A 198 34.25 1.28 9.81
CA ASP A 198 33.48 0.22 10.44
C ASP A 198 32.12 0.67 11.03
N ASN A 199 31.62 1.83 10.69
CA ASN A 199 30.33 2.31 11.15
C ASN A 199 29.20 1.60 10.40
N VAL A 200 28.65 0.56 11.02
CA VAL A 200 27.49 -0.18 10.51
C VAL A 200 26.25 0.62 10.87
N MET A 201 25.61 1.17 9.86
CA MET A 201 24.25 1.74 9.97
C MET A 201 23.25 0.73 9.43
N GLY A 202 22.01 0.81 9.86
CA GLY A 202 20.99 -0.08 9.35
C GLY A 202 19.60 0.32 9.80
N VAL A 203 18.61 -0.31 9.20
CA VAL A 203 17.19 -0.10 9.47
C VAL A 203 16.50 -1.43 9.70
N THR A 204 15.58 -1.47 10.67
CA THR A 204 14.71 -2.62 10.88
C THR A 204 13.34 -2.33 10.25
N LEU A 205 12.89 -3.21 9.35
CA LEU A 205 11.51 -3.16 8.88
C LEU A 205 10.57 -3.61 10.00
N MET A 206 9.69 -2.73 10.42
CA MET A 206 8.76 -3.01 11.51
C MET A 206 7.54 -3.78 10.99
N GLY A 207 7.14 -4.81 11.76
CA GLY A 207 5.95 -5.58 11.42
C GLY A 207 4.69 -4.71 11.45
N THR A 208 3.91 -4.74 10.38
CA THR A 208 2.69 -3.95 10.21
C THR A 208 1.47 -4.84 10.02
N LEU A 209 0.44 -4.62 10.81
CA LEU A 209 -0.86 -5.26 10.68
C LEU A 209 -1.76 -4.40 9.80
N TYR A 210 -2.32 -5.01 8.76
CA TYR A 210 -3.32 -4.42 7.88
C TYR A 210 -4.65 -5.12 8.08
N VAL A 211 -5.72 -4.35 8.23
CA VAL A 211 -7.10 -4.86 8.24
C VAL A 211 -7.90 -4.03 7.25
N HIS A 212 -8.51 -4.68 6.29
CA HIS A 212 -9.29 -3.99 5.27
C HIS A 212 -10.59 -4.72 4.98
N GLY A 213 -11.59 -3.95 4.57
CA GLY A 213 -12.88 -4.53 4.23
C GLY A 213 -13.74 -3.55 3.46
N GLY A 214 -14.75 -4.09 2.81
CA GLY A 214 -15.70 -3.29 2.05
C GLY A 214 -16.97 -4.03 1.70
N TYR A 215 -17.97 -3.27 1.33
CA TYR A 215 -19.29 -3.76 1.01
C TYR A 215 -19.74 -3.22 -0.36
N ASN A 216 -20.43 -4.06 -1.16
CA ASN A 216 -21.05 -3.67 -2.42
C ASN A 216 -22.56 -3.58 -2.24
N TRP A 217 -23.04 -2.39 -2.07
CA TRP A 217 -24.47 -2.11 -1.86
C TRP A 217 -25.14 -1.74 -3.18
N LYS A 218 -25.88 -2.70 -3.76
CA LYS A 218 -26.68 -2.50 -4.97
C LYS A 218 -27.99 -1.83 -4.62
N LEU A 219 -28.28 -0.68 -5.21
CA LEU A 219 -29.53 0.04 -4.99
C LEU A 219 -30.70 -0.71 -5.65
N LYS A 220 -31.78 -0.93 -4.91
CA LYS A 220 -32.93 -1.71 -5.37
C LYS A 220 -33.64 -1.09 -6.59
N HIS A 221 -33.74 0.25 -6.60
CA HIS A 221 -34.45 1.00 -7.66
C HIS A 221 -33.53 1.51 -8.77
N HIS A 222 -32.22 1.58 -8.53
CA HIS A 222 -31.20 2.08 -9.45
C HIS A 222 -30.06 1.05 -9.53
N LYS A 223 -30.33 -0.08 -10.22
CA LYS A 223 -29.40 -1.21 -10.33
C LYS A 223 -28.08 -0.88 -11.02
N GLU A 224 -28.03 0.21 -11.75
CA GLU A 224 -26.84 0.79 -12.41
C GLU A 224 -25.87 1.43 -11.42
N PHE A 225 -26.31 1.71 -10.18
CA PHE A 225 -25.46 2.28 -9.13
C PHE A 225 -25.13 1.21 -8.08
N VAL A 226 -23.83 1.09 -7.80
CA VAL A 226 -23.32 0.28 -6.70
C VAL A 226 -22.53 1.19 -5.75
N MET A 227 -23.00 1.31 -4.51
CA MET A 227 -22.27 2.02 -3.46
C MET A 227 -21.27 1.08 -2.83
N GLN A 228 -20.02 1.52 -2.66
CA GLN A 228 -18.91 0.69 -2.22
C GLN A 228 -18.16 1.33 -1.05
N PRO A 229 -18.76 1.39 0.15
CA PRO A 229 -18.03 1.79 1.34
C PRO A 229 -16.91 0.80 1.65
N SER A 230 -15.77 1.30 2.11
CA SER A 230 -14.64 0.49 2.53
C SER A 230 -13.82 1.16 3.61
N ILE A 231 -13.08 0.35 4.32
CA ILE A 231 -12.16 0.76 5.38
C ILE A 231 -10.82 0.06 5.19
N MET A 232 -9.75 0.79 5.48
CA MET A 232 -8.40 0.30 5.62
C MET A 232 -7.84 0.78 6.94
N MET A 233 -7.31 -0.12 7.74
CA MET A 233 -6.60 0.16 8.98
C MET A 233 -5.19 -0.42 8.87
N MET A 234 -4.20 0.35 9.28
CA MET A 234 -2.82 -0.06 9.39
C MET A 234 -2.33 0.25 10.80
N THR A 235 -1.53 -0.62 11.37
CA THR A 235 -0.89 -0.39 12.67
C THR A 235 0.39 -1.20 12.83
N ASP A 236 1.40 -0.58 13.40
CA ASP A 236 2.62 -1.22 13.91
C ASP A 236 2.53 -1.48 15.43
N PHE A 237 1.32 -1.39 16.01
CA PHE A 237 1.00 -1.46 17.44
C PHE A 237 1.52 -0.26 18.27
N ARG A 238 2.14 0.73 17.62
CA ARG A 238 2.54 2.01 18.25
C ARG A 238 1.73 3.17 17.72
N SER A 239 1.42 3.12 16.46
CA SER A 239 0.61 4.11 15.76
C SER A 239 -0.49 3.44 14.93
N TRP A 240 -1.45 4.24 14.51
CA TRP A 240 -2.65 3.83 13.79
C TRP A 240 -2.87 4.74 12.60
N ASP A 241 -3.20 4.15 11.49
CA ASP A 241 -3.75 4.87 10.36
C ASP A 241 -5.07 4.21 9.94
N VAL A 242 -6.11 5.01 9.81
CA VAL A 242 -7.44 4.53 9.40
C VAL A 242 -7.95 5.40 8.27
N THR A 243 -8.24 4.77 7.15
CA THR A 243 -8.83 5.39 5.97
C THR A 243 -10.23 4.86 5.75
N LEU A 244 -11.20 5.74 5.68
CA LEU A 244 -12.58 5.46 5.30
C LEU A 244 -12.77 5.92 3.86
N THR A 245 -13.35 5.08 3.01
CA THR A 245 -13.58 5.41 1.60
C THR A 245 -15.02 5.09 1.22
N TRP A 246 -15.63 6.00 0.48
CA TRP A 246 -16.93 5.82 -0.13
C TRP A 246 -16.82 5.96 -1.64
N MET A 247 -16.95 4.85 -2.35
CA MET A 247 -16.95 4.82 -3.81
C MET A 247 -18.36 4.61 -4.34
N THR A 248 -18.63 5.13 -5.51
CA THR A 248 -19.84 4.87 -6.27
C THR A 248 -19.45 4.40 -7.66
N GLU A 249 -20.02 3.29 -8.08
CA GLU A 249 -19.84 2.73 -9.42
C GLU A 249 -21.15 2.90 -10.20
N PHE A 250 -21.05 3.36 -11.45
CA PHE A 250 -22.16 3.57 -12.36
C PHE A 250 -21.97 2.77 -13.63
N LYS A 251 -22.99 1.95 -13.97
CA LYS A 251 -23.02 1.08 -15.16
C LYS A 251 -21.80 0.18 -15.32
N GLU A 252 -21.23 -0.29 -14.19
CA GLU A 252 -20.01 -1.11 -14.16
C GLU A 252 -18.83 -0.49 -14.97
N ARG A 253 -18.85 0.85 -15.17
CA ARG A 253 -17.87 1.54 -16.01
C ARG A 253 -17.25 2.78 -15.37
N TYR A 254 -18.05 3.63 -14.75
CA TYR A 254 -17.58 4.90 -14.17
C TYR A 254 -17.54 4.77 -12.66
N ARG A 255 -16.46 5.23 -12.05
CA ARG A 255 -16.28 5.19 -10.61
C ARG A 255 -15.86 6.56 -10.10
N TRP A 256 -16.42 6.99 -8.99
CA TRP A 256 -16.01 8.19 -8.27
C TRP A 256 -16.23 7.99 -6.78
N GLY A 257 -15.52 8.72 -5.97
CA GLY A 257 -15.66 8.60 -4.54
C GLY A 257 -14.86 9.60 -3.75
N LEU A 258 -15.02 9.49 -2.46
CA LEU A 258 -14.34 10.31 -1.47
C LEU A 258 -13.70 9.40 -0.42
N SER A 259 -12.59 9.86 0.14
CA SER A 259 -11.99 9.23 1.32
C SER A 259 -11.66 10.25 2.39
N TYR A 260 -11.59 9.74 3.60
CA TYR A 260 -11.07 10.48 4.74
C TYR A 260 -10.10 9.58 5.51
N ARG A 261 -8.85 10.00 5.55
CA ARG A 261 -7.82 9.41 6.40
C ARG A 261 -7.78 10.20 7.68
N ILE A 262 -8.11 9.55 8.80
CA ILE A 262 -8.31 10.21 10.10
C ILE A 262 -7.05 10.97 10.50
N GLY A 263 -7.22 12.30 10.70
CA GLY A 263 -6.14 13.20 11.12
C GLY A 263 -5.06 13.50 10.07
N SER A 264 -5.23 13.07 8.82
CA SER A 264 -4.22 13.20 7.78
C SER A 264 -4.72 13.85 6.49
N ASN A 265 -5.59 13.17 5.73
CA ASN A 265 -5.94 13.58 4.36
C ASN A 265 -7.42 13.42 4.05
N VAL A 266 -7.91 14.25 3.12
CA VAL A 266 -9.18 14.05 2.41
C VAL A 266 -8.86 13.74 0.96
N GLY A 267 -9.52 12.74 0.36
CA GLY A 267 -9.26 12.31 -1.01
C GLY A 267 -10.51 12.30 -1.90
N VAL A 268 -10.30 12.56 -3.17
CA VAL A 268 -11.28 12.42 -4.25
C VAL A 268 -10.76 11.38 -5.24
N TYR A 269 -11.65 10.51 -5.72
CA TYR A 269 -11.32 9.42 -6.64
C TYR A 269 -12.16 9.50 -7.90
N LEU A 270 -11.51 9.23 -9.03
CA LEU A 270 -12.15 9.04 -10.32
C LEU A 270 -11.62 7.76 -10.96
N GLY A 271 -12.47 7.02 -11.62
CA GLY A 271 -12.05 5.80 -12.31
C GLY A 271 -12.96 5.49 -13.49
N ILE A 272 -12.41 4.81 -14.47
CA ILE A 272 -13.11 4.39 -15.66
C ILE A 272 -12.60 3.03 -16.14
N ASP A 273 -13.53 2.16 -16.51
CA ASP A 273 -13.24 0.94 -17.28
C ASP A 273 -13.34 1.27 -18.78
N ILE A 274 -12.20 1.42 -19.42
CA ILE A 274 -12.09 1.90 -20.82
C ILE A 274 -12.62 0.83 -21.77
N ILE A 275 -12.14 -0.39 -21.63
CA ILE A 275 -12.57 -1.58 -22.36
C ILE A 275 -12.68 -2.74 -21.37
N SER A 276 -13.29 -3.84 -21.80
CA SER A 276 -13.36 -5.05 -20.95
C SER A 276 -11.97 -5.47 -20.48
N GLY A 277 -11.75 -5.39 -19.18
CA GLY A 277 -10.51 -5.74 -18.51
C GLY A 277 -9.51 -4.58 -18.30
N LEU A 278 -9.66 -3.41 -18.96
CA LEU A 278 -8.74 -2.27 -18.79
C LEU A 278 -9.38 -1.19 -17.92
N ALA A 279 -8.84 -0.99 -16.74
CA ALA A 279 -9.27 -0.01 -15.75
C ALA A 279 -8.21 1.07 -15.55
N LEU A 280 -8.65 2.33 -15.50
CA LEU A 280 -7.85 3.50 -15.15
C LEU A 280 -8.46 4.15 -13.91
N GLY A 281 -7.64 4.52 -12.94
CA GLY A 281 -8.03 5.24 -11.74
C GLY A 281 -7.10 6.40 -11.44
N TYR A 282 -7.67 7.47 -10.93
CA TYR A 282 -6.93 8.63 -10.45
C TYR A 282 -7.45 9.03 -9.07
N ALA A 283 -6.53 9.31 -8.16
CA ALA A 283 -6.85 9.84 -6.84
C ALA A 283 -6.08 11.14 -6.60
N TYR A 284 -6.76 12.09 -5.98
CA TYR A 284 -6.19 13.34 -5.50
C TYR A 284 -6.48 13.47 -4.01
N GLU A 285 -5.43 13.65 -3.20
CA GLU A 285 -5.55 13.81 -1.76
C GLU A 285 -4.98 15.15 -1.30
N LEU A 286 -5.73 15.81 -0.43
CA LEU A 286 -5.33 17.06 0.23
C LEU A 286 -5.03 16.76 1.71
N PRO A 287 -3.86 17.20 2.22
CA PRO A 287 -3.58 17.12 3.64
C PRO A 287 -4.49 18.05 4.43
N THR A 288 -4.95 17.59 5.60
CA THR A 288 -5.80 18.41 6.51
C THR A 288 -4.96 19.22 7.50
N SER A 289 -3.64 19.12 7.43
CA SER A 289 -2.67 19.83 8.27
C SER A 289 -2.16 21.11 7.60
N LYS A 290 -1.23 21.82 8.26
CA LYS A 290 -0.57 23.01 7.72
C LYS A 290 0.20 22.74 6.40
N LEU A 291 0.49 21.49 6.09
CA LEU A 291 1.08 21.07 4.80
C LEU A 291 0.21 21.43 3.59
N LEU A 292 -1.08 21.73 3.79
CA LEU A 292 -1.96 22.21 2.73
C LEU A 292 -1.48 23.52 2.11
N LEU A 293 -0.79 24.36 2.86
CA LEU A 293 -0.28 25.67 2.41
C LEU A 293 1.03 25.53 1.61
N GLU A 294 1.74 24.43 1.79
CA GLU A 294 3.09 24.21 1.24
C GLU A 294 3.13 23.17 0.11
N SER A 295 2.02 22.46 -0.11
CA SER A 295 1.96 21.40 -1.11
C SER A 295 0.73 21.50 -2.01
N TYR A 296 0.87 21.04 -3.24
CA TYR A 296 -0.24 20.90 -4.19
C TYR A 296 -1.01 19.57 -4.01
N GLY A 297 -0.94 18.97 -2.81
CA GLY A 297 -1.59 17.70 -2.50
C GLY A 297 -0.82 16.49 -3.03
N SER A 298 -1.48 15.33 -2.98
CA SER A 298 -0.91 14.06 -3.45
C SER A 298 -1.73 13.52 -4.62
N HIS A 299 -1.05 12.97 -5.60
CA HIS A 299 -1.63 12.45 -6.82
C HIS A 299 -1.30 10.98 -6.96
N GLU A 300 -2.27 10.17 -7.33
CA GLU A 300 -2.08 8.74 -7.55
C GLU A 300 -2.77 8.30 -8.83
N LEU A 301 -2.02 7.64 -9.70
CA LEU A 301 -2.50 7.05 -10.95
C LEU A 301 -2.47 5.52 -10.82
N TYR A 302 -3.56 4.88 -11.20
CA TYR A 302 -3.71 3.43 -11.22
C TYR A 302 -4.12 2.98 -12.61
N LEU A 303 -3.47 1.93 -13.11
CA LEU A 303 -3.80 1.27 -14.36
C LEU A 303 -3.80 -0.24 -14.13
N ALA A 304 -4.83 -0.93 -14.57
CA ALA A 304 -4.89 -2.38 -14.50
C ALA A 304 -5.49 -2.99 -15.75
N TYR A 305 -4.98 -4.17 -16.12
CA TYR A 305 -5.52 -4.96 -17.20
C TYR A 305 -5.74 -6.40 -16.76
N GLY A 306 -7.01 -6.83 -16.85
CA GLY A 306 -7.41 -8.20 -16.60
C GLY A 306 -7.65 -8.95 -17.92
N PHE A 307 -6.99 -10.10 -18.09
CA PHE A 307 -7.10 -10.89 -19.32
C PHE A 307 -7.14 -12.39 -19.02
N ASN A 308 -7.57 -13.16 -19.98
CA ASN A 308 -7.62 -14.61 -19.88
C ASN A 308 -6.88 -15.25 -21.07
N ILE A 309 -5.82 -15.98 -20.78
CA ILE A 309 -5.04 -16.72 -21.80
C ILE A 309 -5.72 -18.09 -22.09
N LEU A 310 -6.32 -18.68 -21.07
CA LEU A 310 -6.99 -19.98 -21.21
C LEU A 310 -8.44 -19.75 -21.62
N LYS A 311 -8.87 -20.23 -22.80
CA LYS A 311 -10.28 -20.21 -23.20
C LYS A 311 -11.10 -20.93 -22.13
N PRO A 312 -12.04 -20.28 -21.43
CA PRO A 312 -12.80 -20.95 -20.37
C PRO A 312 -13.70 -22.02 -20.98
N LYS A 313 -13.59 -23.26 -20.53
CA LYS A 313 -14.77 -24.14 -20.53
C LYS A 313 -15.83 -23.38 -19.71
N ARG A 314 -17.02 -23.19 -20.28
CA ARG A 314 -18.16 -22.47 -19.68
C ARG A 314 -18.45 -23.00 -18.28
N THR A 315 -17.92 -22.37 -17.28
CA THR A 315 -18.26 -22.55 -15.87
C THR A 315 -18.64 -21.19 -15.31
N ASN A 316 -19.62 -21.15 -14.42
CA ASN A 316 -20.14 -19.92 -13.82
C ASN A 316 -19.00 -18.97 -13.42
N ARG A 317 -18.94 -17.82 -14.10
CA ARG A 317 -17.91 -16.81 -13.86
C ARG A 317 -18.13 -16.21 -12.47
N TYR A 318 -17.20 -16.47 -11.58
CA TYR A 318 -17.08 -15.72 -10.33
C TYR A 318 -16.41 -14.38 -10.62
N LYS A 319 -17.18 -13.32 -10.52
CA LYS A 319 -16.61 -11.95 -10.58
C LYS A 319 -16.05 -11.61 -9.20
N SER A 320 -14.85 -11.09 -9.14
CA SER A 320 -14.31 -10.48 -7.93
C SER A 320 -15.23 -9.36 -7.44
N VAL A 321 -15.20 -9.12 -6.12
CA VAL A 321 -16.04 -8.07 -5.49
C VAL A 321 -15.71 -6.68 -6.04
N ARG A 322 -14.49 -6.46 -6.52
CA ARG A 322 -14.00 -5.14 -6.98
C ARG A 322 -13.27 -5.14 -8.31
N TYR A 323 -13.27 -6.26 -9.01
CA TYR A 323 -12.64 -6.37 -10.32
C TYR A 323 -13.63 -6.85 -11.36
N LEU A 324 -13.42 -6.41 -12.57
CA LEU A 324 -14.19 -6.69 -13.78
C LEU A 324 -14.43 -8.16 -14.07
#